data_05adfbadd9cc0bcd00412569e1a89e36
#
_entry.id   05adfbadd9cc0bcd00412569e1a89e36
#
_cell.length_a   1.000
_cell.length_b   1.000
_cell.length_c   1.000
_cell.angle_alpha   90.00
_cell.angle_beta   90.00
_cell.angle_gamma   90.00
#
_symmetry.space_group_name_H-M   'P 1'
#
loop_
_entity.id
_entity.type
_entity.pdbx_description
1 polymer ?
#
loop_
_entity_poly.entity_id
_entity_poly.type
_entity_poly.pdbx_seq_one_letter_code
_entity_poly.pdbx_strand_id
1 'polypeptide(L)'
;MAVTQMTEGNISKQLVLFAIPILISNLFQQLYNTVDTAIVGRFVGANALAAVGTCNLVVVFMIYFFIGLSNGSSIVLSQCFGESDEEKVSKTVHTTMGLSFISGIILMVVGLLSAETILKLMNTPENVIGHAVTYIKVYFLSMIPMMIFNMGTGILRAMGDSKTPLYYLGAAGVLNIILDLVFIIVFNMGVMGAALATTLSQTLSAILIMRKLLTTDEIYKLHLNKIKIDKEILKRILLIGIPTGLQSVLVCFSNIIVQSKVNLFGLDVMAALTVYYKVEGFIYMPIEALAMAASNFIGQNIGAKNIDRVKKGKSLSMKMCVGMTVLIGGIIMLFKTPILHIFTEEKEVVKYGSQFIMFIVPLYFIYAMNQILSGVLRGAGKTFVPMIIGLVCMCGFRVGWLVVMMGIVKDVRIVYASYPLTWILTNIAMSIYYYKSSWIKKTTVERVEMV
;
A
#
# COMPACT_ATOMS: atom_id res chain seq x y z
N MET A 1 -0.35 -23.16 11.98
CA MET A 1 1.05 -22.88 11.60
C MET A 1 1.67 -22.12 12.73
N ALA A 2 2.85 -22.52 13.19
CA ALA A 2 3.52 -21.88 14.31
C ALA A 2 3.86 -20.43 14.01
N VAL A 3 3.72 -19.57 15.00
CA VAL A 3 4.16 -18.18 15.00
C VAL A 3 5.66 -18.13 14.68
N THR A 4 6.04 -17.38 13.65
CA THR A 4 7.44 -17.28 13.25
C THR A 4 8.08 -16.09 13.95
N GLN A 5 8.80 -16.34 15.03
CA GLN A 5 9.61 -15.30 15.67
C GLN A 5 10.76 -14.88 14.74
N MET A 6 10.81 -13.59 14.43
CA MET A 6 11.90 -13.01 13.61
C MET A 6 13.10 -12.57 14.44
N THR A 7 13.09 -12.83 15.73
CA THR A 7 14.15 -12.47 16.69
C THR A 7 15.31 -13.44 16.69
N GLU A 8 15.15 -14.65 16.11
CA GLU A 8 16.14 -15.72 16.06
C GLU A 8 16.29 -16.28 14.63
N GLY A 9 17.31 -17.09 14.39
CA GLY A 9 17.50 -17.79 13.12
C GLY A 9 18.09 -16.92 11.99
N ASN A 10 18.01 -17.43 10.75
CA ASN A 10 18.63 -16.81 9.57
C ASN A 10 17.79 -15.65 9.05
N ILE A 11 18.34 -14.45 9.05
CA ILE A 11 17.67 -13.19 8.68
C ILE A 11 17.21 -13.21 7.22
N SER A 12 18.07 -13.62 6.28
CA SER A 12 17.71 -13.64 4.84
C SER A 12 16.52 -14.55 4.58
N LYS A 13 16.55 -15.76 5.15
CA LYS A 13 15.49 -16.75 4.99
C LYS A 13 14.16 -16.21 5.53
N GLN A 14 14.18 -15.55 6.70
CA GLN A 14 12.98 -14.97 7.30
C GLN A 14 12.40 -13.84 6.45
N LEU A 15 13.25 -12.91 5.98
CA LEU A 15 12.81 -11.79 5.14
C LEU A 15 12.19 -12.30 3.83
N VAL A 16 12.82 -13.27 3.16
CA VAL A 16 12.31 -13.83 1.89
C VAL A 16 11.01 -14.59 2.11
N LEU A 17 10.96 -15.51 3.08
CA LEU A 17 9.77 -16.31 3.36
C LEU A 17 8.58 -15.46 3.80
N PHE A 18 8.85 -14.30 4.41
CA PHE A 18 7.81 -13.36 4.79
C PHE A 18 7.37 -12.44 3.62
N ALA A 19 8.32 -12.00 2.78
CA ALA A 19 8.03 -11.09 1.67
C ALA A 19 7.32 -11.77 0.49
N ILE A 20 7.66 -13.03 0.17
CA ILE A 20 7.05 -13.76 -0.95
C ILE A 20 5.52 -13.84 -0.86
N PRO A 21 4.90 -14.25 0.26
CA PRO A 21 3.44 -14.26 0.35
C PRO A 21 2.80 -12.88 0.20
N ILE A 22 3.47 -11.82 0.67
CA ILE A 22 2.99 -10.44 0.50
C ILE A 22 3.04 -10.04 -0.97
N LEU A 23 4.15 -10.34 -1.66
CA LEU A 23 4.28 -10.09 -3.09
C LEU A 23 3.19 -10.81 -3.88
N ILE A 24 2.97 -12.09 -3.61
CA ILE A 24 1.93 -12.88 -4.27
C ILE A 24 0.54 -12.30 -3.95
N SER A 25 0.28 -11.86 -2.72
CA SER A 25 -0.98 -11.18 -2.35
C SER A 25 -1.22 -9.92 -3.18
N ASN A 26 -0.19 -9.09 -3.35
CA ASN A 26 -0.26 -7.86 -4.16
C ASN A 26 -0.53 -8.18 -5.64
N LEU A 27 0.11 -9.23 -6.19
CA LEU A 27 -0.14 -9.70 -7.55
C LEU A 27 -1.58 -10.22 -7.72
N PHE A 28 -2.08 -11.03 -6.80
CA PHE A 28 -3.47 -11.50 -6.83
C PHE A 28 -4.45 -10.33 -6.74
N GLN A 29 -4.20 -9.35 -5.89
CA GLN A 29 -5.04 -8.16 -5.77
C GLN A 29 -5.07 -7.37 -7.08
N GLN A 30 -3.93 -7.19 -7.73
CA GLN A 30 -3.86 -6.51 -9.02
C GLN A 30 -4.57 -7.30 -10.14
N LEU A 31 -4.45 -8.62 -10.12
CA LEU A 31 -5.12 -9.49 -11.10
C LEU A 31 -6.65 -9.39 -10.97
N TYR A 32 -7.20 -9.58 -9.77
CA TYR A 32 -8.67 -9.54 -9.65
C TYR A 32 -9.22 -8.14 -9.92
N ASN A 33 -8.55 -7.05 -9.52
CA ASN A 33 -8.95 -5.69 -9.89
C ASN A 33 -8.96 -5.47 -11.42
N THR A 34 -7.99 -6.08 -12.13
CA THR A 34 -7.93 -6.00 -13.58
C THR A 34 -9.07 -6.79 -14.23
N VAL A 35 -9.37 -7.98 -13.71
CA VAL A 35 -10.47 -8.83 -14.20
C VAL A 35 -11.81 -8.15 -13.95
N ASP A 36 -12.07 -7.62 -12.76
CA ASP A 36 -13.29 -6.86 -12.41
C ASP A 36 -13.50 -5.69 -13.40
N THR A 37 -12.46 -4.88 -13.60
CA THR A 37 -12.50 -3.76 -14.55
C THR A 37 -12.78 -4.22 -15.98
N ALA A 38 -12.19 -5.35 -16.41
CA ALA A 38 -12.41 -5.91 -17.74
C ALA A 38 -13.84 -6.45 -17.93
N ILE A 39 -14.40 -7.11 -16.89
CA ILE A 39 -15.78 -7.61 -16.90
C ILE A 39 -16.75 -6.43 -17.00
N VAL A 40 -16.59 -5.39 -16.19
CA VAL A 40 -17.43 -4.18 -16.25
C VAL A 40 -17.33 -3.51 -17.63
N GLY A 41 -16.11 -3.31 -18.14
CA GLY A 41 -15.91 -2.68 -19.44
C GLY A 41 -16.53 -3.44 -20.60
N ARG A 42 -16.44 -4.78 -20.59
CA ARG A 42 -16.92 -5.64 -21.66
C ARG A 42 -18.44 -5.87 -21.65
N PHE A 43 -19.03 -6.05 -20.47
CA PHE A 43 -20.42 -6.48 -20.34
C PHE A 43 -21.38 -5.36 -19.94
N VAL A 44 -20.90 -4.27 -19.30
CA VAL A 44 -21.75 -3.14 -18.90
C VAL A 44 -21.56 -1.93 -19.82
N GLY A 45 -20.34 -1.73 -20.33
CA GLY A 45 -20.04 -0.70 -21.32
C GLY A 45 -19.18 0.46 -20.82
N ALA A 46 -18.89 1.39 -21.74
CA ALA A 46 -17.90 2.46 -21.52
C ALA A 46 -18.28 3.44 -20.39
N ASN A 47 -19.55 3.81 -20.25
CA ASN A 47 -20.00 4.71 -19.21
C ASN A 47 -19.84 4.08 -17.80
N ALA A 48 -20.11 2.78 -17.68
CA ALA A 48 -19.91 2.03 -16.46
C ALA A 48 -18.40 1.92 -16.10
N LEU A 49 -17.56 1.67 -17.09
CA LEU A 49 -16.11 1.63 -16.92
C LEU A 49 -15.58 2.99 -16.47
N ALA A 50 -16.05 4.08 -17.06
CA ALA A 50 -15.71 5.43 -16.65
C ALA A 50 -16.15 5.74 -15.20
N ALA A 51 -17.35 5.26 -14.83
CA ALA A 51 -17.86 5.40 -13.47
C ALA A 51 -16.99 4.69 -12.45
N VAL A 52 -16.63 3.43 -12.67
CA VAL A 52 -15.73 2.66 -11.80
C VAL A 52 -14.36 3.33 -11.70
N GLY A 53 -13.80 3.79 -12.83
CA GLY A 53 -12.51 4.51 -12.85
C GLY A 53 -12.53 5.80 -12.04
N THR A 54 -13.59 6.61 -12.17
CA THR A 54 -13.78 7.85 -11.39
C THR A 54 -13.91 7.55 -9.90
N CYS A 55 -14.71 6.55 -9.53
CA CYS A 55 -14.89 6.13 -8.15
C CYS A 55 -13.60 5.62 -7.52
N ASN A 56 -12.74 4.93 -8.28
CA ASN A 56 -11.48 4.38 -7.78
C ASN A 56 -10.56 5.47 -7.20
N LEU A 57 -10.50 6.66 -7.80
CA LEU A 57 -9.72 7.78 -7.28
C LEU A 57 -10.18 8.20 -5.87
N VAL A 58 -11.49 8.29 -5.66
CA VAL A 58 -12.08 8.66 -4.35
C VAL A 58 -11.80 7.58 -3.31
N VAL A 59 -12.03 6.33 -3.70
CA VAL A 59 -11.85 5.15 -2.85
C VAL A 59 -10.39 5.01 -2.40
N VAL A 60 -9.44 5.09 -3.33
CA VAL A 60 -8.00 4.96 -3.06
C VAL A 60 -7.52 6.05 -2.09
N PHE A 61 -7.96 7.30 -2.30
CA PHE A 61 -7.60 8.40 -1.42
C PHE A 61 -8.07 8.17 0.03
N MET A 62 -9.31 7.74 0.21
CA MET A 62 -9.84 7.44 1.54
C MET A 62 -9.16 6.23 2.19
N ILE A 63 -8.95 5.17 1.44
CA ILE A 63 -8.39 3.92 1.97
C ILE A 63 -6.93 4.08 2.38
N TYR A 64 -6.10 4.79 1.62
CA TYR A 64 -4.66 4.92 1.92
C TYR A 64 -4.37 5.51 3.29
N PHE A 65 -5.20 6.44 3.76
CA PHE A 65 -5.07 6.96 5.12
C PHE A 65 -5.26 5.85 6.17
N PHE A 66 -6.28 5.02 6.00
CA PHE A 66 -6.62 3.96 6.96
C PHE A 66 -5.72 2.72 6.84
N ILE A 67 -5.14 2.46 5.67
CA ILE A 67 -4.05 1.47 5.53
C ILE A 67 -2.86 1.90 6.40
N GLY A 68 -2.59 3.20 6.52
CA GLY A 68 -1.59 3.71 7.45
C GLY A 68 -1.86 3.30 8.90
N LEU A 69 -3.11 3.35 9.36
CA LEU A 69 -3.50 2.89 10.70
C LEU A 69 -3.28 1.39 10.89
N SER A 70 -3.60 0.57 9.88
CA SER A 70 -3.31 -0.86 9.89
C SER A 70 -1.82 -1.14 10.01
N ASN A 71 -0.99 -0.40 9.27
CA ASN A 71 0.46 -0.49 9.37
C ASN A 71 0.95 -0.07 10.77
N GLY A 72 0.37 1.00 11.34
CA GLY A 72 0.66 1.45 12.70
C GLY A 72 0.37 0.36 13.74
N SER A 73 -0.79 -0.27 13.65
CA SER A 73 -1.19 -1.38 14.51
C SER A 73 -0.24 -2.56 14.38
N SER A 74 0.13 -2.95 13.15
CA SER A 74 1.06 -4.04 12.88
C SER A 74 2.43 -3.80 13.51
N ILE A 75 2.94 -2.55 13.47
CA ILE A 75 4.24 -2.20 14.03
C ILE A 75 4.19 -2.21 15.56
N VAL A 76 3.18 -1.59 16.17
CA VAL A 76 3.03 -1.61 17.64
C VAL A 76 2.96 -3.06 18.15
N LEU A 77 2.18 -3.89 17.46
CA LEU A 77 2.03 -5.28 17.81
C LEU A 77 3.34 -6.08 17.61
N SER A 78 4.07 -5.85 16.51
CA SER A 78 5.38 -6.47 16.27
C SER A 78 6.37 -6.13 17.39
N GLN A 79 6.34 -4.89 17.89
CA GLN A 79 7.17 -4.47 18.99
C GLN A 79 6.77 -5.14 20.32
N CYS A 80 5.47 -5.19 20.64
CA CYS A 80 4.97 -5.87 21.84
C CYS A 80 5.27 -7.38 21.80
N PHE A 81 5.14 -7.99 20.61
CA PHE A 81 5.49 -9.39 20.42
C PHE A 81 6.98 -9.65 20.63
N GLY A 82 7.85 -8.77 20.12
CA GLY A 82 9.28 -8.84 20.37
C GLY A 82 9.66 -8.64 21.84
N GLU A 83 8.88 -7.89 22.62
CA GLU A 83 9.03 -7.73 24.07
C GLU A 83 8.66 -9.01 24.84
N SER A 84 8.00 -9.99 24.19
CA SER A 84 7.41 -11.18 24.82
C SER A 84 6.38 -10.83 25.92
N ASP A 85 5.70 -9.68 25.79
CA ASP A 85 4.70 -9.19 26.74
C ASP A 85 3.30 -9.59 26.24
N GLU A 86 2.80 -10.72 26.74
CA GLU A 86 1.50 -11.29 26.33
C GLU A 86 0.34 -10.35 26.66
N GLU A 87 0.40 -9.59 27.75
CA GLU A 87 -0.66 -8.66 28.13
C GLU A 87 -0.73 -7.49 27.14
N LYS A 88 0.43 -6.90 26.80
CA LYS A 88 0.49 -5.83 25.78
C LYS A 88 0.08 -6.33 24.39
N VAL A 89 0.48 -7.56 24.02
CA VAL A 89 0.02 -8.20 22.77
C VAL A 89 -1.50 -8.30 22.76
N SER A 90 -2.10 -8.86 23.81
CA SER A 90 -3.55 -8.99 23.93
C SER A 90 -4.25 -7.62 23.87
N LYS A 91 -3.80 -6.62 24.65
CA LYS A 91 -4.35 -5.25 24.61
C LYS A 91 -4.26 -4.64 23.21
N THR A 92 -3.13 -4.85 22.51
CA THR A 92 -2.93 -4.32 21.16
C THR A 92 -3.87 -4.98 20.15
N VAL A 93 -4.05 -6.30 20.20
CA VAL A 93 -4.99 -7.04 19.34
C VAL A 93 -6.42 -6.52 19.52
N HIS A 94 -6.88 -6.40 20.77
CA HIS A 94 -8.25 -5.96 21.07
C HIS A 94 -8.48 -4.48 20.69
N THR A 95 -7.49 -3.60 20.95
CA THR A 95 -7.52 -2.20 20.50
C THR A 95 -7.53 -2.09 18.98
N THR A 96 -6.70 -2.87 18.29
CA THR A 96 -6.65 -2.89 16.82
C THR A 96 -7.99 -3.32 16.21
N MET A 97 -8.61 -4.36 16.75
CA MET A 97 -9.90 -4.83 16.25
C MET A 97 -11.03 -3.85 16.59
N GLY A 98 -11.03 -3.23 17.79
CA GLY A 98 -11.95 -2.14 18.10
C GLY A 98 -11.80 -0.95 17.14
N LEU A 99 -10.55 -0.56 16.84
CA LEU A 99 -10.25 0.50 15.88
C LEU A 99 -10.69 0.14 14.46
N SER A 100 -10.63 -1.14 14.05
CA SER A 100 -11.09 -1.57 12.72
C SER A 100 -12.58 -1.36 12.53
N PHE A 101 -13.40 -1.66 13.53
CA PHE A 101 -14.84 -1.41 13.49
C PHE A 101 -15.15 0.09 13.44
N ILE A 102 -14.53 0.89 14.31
CA ILE A 102 -14.75 2.33 14.36
C ILE A 102 -14.34 2.99 13.04
N SER A 103 -13.14 2.69 12.54
CA SER A 103 -12.64 3.26 11.28
C SER A 103 -13.49 2.80 10.08
N GLY A 104 -13.92 1.55 10.06
CA GLY A 104 -14.83 1.03 9.03
C GLY A 104 -16.17 1.73 9.03
N ILE A 105 -16.78 1.97 10.19
CA ILE A 105 -18.04 2.72 10.32
C ILE A 105 -17.85 4.18 9.90
N ILE A 106 -16.77 4.84 10.34
CA ILE A 106 -16.46 6.23 9.93
C ILE A 106 -16.34 6.33 8.41
N LEU A 107 -15.55 5.45 7.79
CA LEU A 107 -15.39 5.42 6.33
C LEU A 107 -16.70 5.17 5.60
N MET A 108 -17.47 4.21 6.07
CA MET A 108 -18.78 3.90 5.49
C MET A 108 -19.70 5.12 5.55
N VAL A 109 -19.88 5.73 6.73
CA VAL A 109 -20.79 6.85 6.93
C VAL A 109 -20.32 8.09 6.16
N VAL A 110 -19.03 8.46 6.30
CA VAL A 110 -18.47 9.61 5.58
C VAL A 110 -18.55 9.39 4.08
N GLY A 111 -18.20 8.19 3.62
CA GLY A 111 -18.27 7.84 2.20
C GLY A 111 -19.70 7.92 1.64
N LEU A 112 -20.69 7.33 2.32
CA LEU A 112 -22.09 7.38 1.89
C LEU A 112 -22.64 8.80 1.82
N LEU A 113 -22.29 9.66 2.80
CA LEU A 113 -22.77 11.03 2.86
C LEU A 113 -22.06 11.96 1.86
N SER A 114 -20.77 11.74 1.60
CA SER A 114 -19.97 12.63 0.77
C SER A 114 -19.84 12.18 -0.70
N ALA A 115 -20.18 10.93 -1.02
CA ALA A 115 -19.97 10.32 -2.33
C ALA A 115 -20.49 11.17 -3.50
N GLU A 116 -21.75 11.56 -3.45
CA GLU A 116 -22.40 12.32 -4.53
C GLU A 116 -21.81 13.73 -4.65
N THR A 117 -21.56 14.40 -3.51
CA THR A 117 -20.95 15.72 -3.50
C THR A 117 -19.55 15.72 -4.08
N ILE A 118 -18.74 14.71 -3.71
CA ILE A 118 -17.37 14.58 -4.26
C ILE A 118 -17.42 14.34 -5.76
N LEU A 119 -18.28 13.44 -6.25
CA LEU A 119 -18.40 13.17 -7.69
C LEU A 119 -18.87 14.39 -8.49
N LYS A 120 -19.79 15.20 -7.92
CA LYS A 120 -20.20 16.48 -8.53
C LYS A 120 -19.06 17.50 -8.57
N LEU A 121 -18.29 17.62 -7.48
CA LEU A 121 -17.11 18.50 -7.43
C LEU A 121 -16.00 18.08 -8.41
N MET A 122 -15.92 16.79 -8.74
CA MET A 122 -15.02 16.27 -9.77
C MET A 122 -15.51 16.52 -11.20
N ASN A 123 -16.64 17.23 -11.38
CA ASN A 123 -17.28 17.47 -12.69
C ASN A 123 -17.54 16.17 -13.46
N THR A 124 -18.01 15.13 -12.77
CA THR A 124 -18.37 13.84 -13.41
C THR A 124 -19.52 14.07 -14.39
N PRO A 125 -19.39 13.62 -15.67
CA PRO A 125 -20.41 13.84 -16.68
C PRO A 125 -21.78 13.24 -16.29
N GLU A 126 -22.87 13.87 -16.76
CA GLU A 126 -24.26 13.48 -16.40
C GLU A 126 -24.58 12.02 -16.79
N ASN A 127 -24.05 11.55 -17.91
CA ASN A 127 -24.21 10.16 -18.37
C ASN A 127 -23.44 9.13 -17.55
N VAL A 128 -22.52 9.55 -16.68
CA VAL A 128 -21.66 8.68 -15.86
C VAL A 128 -22.04 8.76 -14.38
N ILE A 129 -22.48 9.94 -13.91
CA ILE A 129 -22.67 10.21 -12.46
C ILE A 129 -23.66 9.24 -11.80
N GLY A 130 -24.74 8.87 -12.48
CA GLY A 130 -25.74 7.91 -11.96
C GLY A 130 -25.12 6.55 -11.66
N HIS A 131 -24.30 6.03 -12.58
CA HIS A 131 -23.56 4.78 -12.40
C HIS A 131 -22.50 4.92 -11.29
N ALA A 132 -21.78 6.04 -11.25
CA ALA A 132 -20.75 6.30 -10.26
C ALA A 132 -21.31 6.39 -8.83
N VAL A 133 -22.43 7.11 -8.62
CA VAL A 133 -23.09 7.21 -7.32
C VAL A 133 -23.60 5.85 -6.84
N THR A 134 -24.19 5.06 -7.74
CA THR A 134 -24.68 3.71 -7.41
C THR A 134 -23.52 2.81 -7.01
N TYR A 135 -22.45 2.76 -7.82
CA TYR A 135 -21.26 1.97 -7.55
C TYR A 135 -20.62 2.34 -6.20
N ILE A 136 -20.32 3.62 -6.00
CA ILE A 136 -19.57 4.07 -4.84
C ILE A 136 -20.35 3.91 -3.52
N LYS A 137 -21.67 4.12 -3.53
CA LYS A 137 -22.52 3.89 -2.35
C LYS A 137 -22.51 2.43 -1.92
N VAL A 138 -22.66 1.49 -2.86
CA VAL A 138 -22.59 0.05 -2.58
C VAL A 138 -21.17 -0.34 -2.14
N TYR A 139 -20.15 0.20 -2.78
CA TYR A 139 -18.76 -0.04 -2.42
C TYR A 139 -18.44 0.40 -0.99
N PHE A 140 -18.97 1.54 -0.52
CA PHE A 140 -18.75 2.02 0.85
C PHE A 140 -19.33 1.09 1.93
N LEU A 141 -20.28 0.22 1.61
CA LEU A 141 -20.74 -0.83 2.54
C LEU A 141 -19.62 -1.85 2.83
N SER A 142 -18.66 -2.01 1.94
CA SER A 142 -17.50 -2.89 2.14
C SER A 142 -16.44 -2.34 3.10
N MET A 143 -16.54 -1.09 3.54
CA MET A 143 -15.50 -0.45 4.36
C MET A 143 -15.32 -1.13 5.71
N ILE A 144 -16.38 -1.58 6.35
CA ILE A 144 -16.29 -2.31 7.63
C ILE A 144 -15.53 -3.63 7.44
N PRO A 145 -15.98 -4.57 6.57
CA PRO A 145 -15.23 -5.81 6.35
C PRO A 145 -13.81 -5.58 5.82
N MET A 146 -13.61 -4.58 4.98
CA MET A 146 -12.29 -4.23 4.47
C MET A 146 -11.34 -3.80 5.59
N MET A 147 -11.79 -2.97 6.54
CA MET A 147 -10.96 -2.55 7.67
C MET A 147 -10.65 -3.71 8.61
N ILE A 148 -11.63 -4.59 8.86
CA ILE A 148 -11.43 -5.81 9.66
C ILE A 148 -10.35 -6.69 9.00
N PHE A 149 -10.44 -6.90 7.69
CA PHE A 149 -9.46 -7.70 6.97
C PHE A 149 -8.07 -7.07 6.99
N ASN A 150 -7.95 -5.76 6.72
CA ASN A 150 -6.65 -5.07 6.71
C ASN A 150 -5.97 -5.08 8.09
N MET A 151 -6.71 -4.72 9.14
CA MET A 151 -6.15 -4.71 10.50
C MET A 151 -5.88 -6.11 11.03
N GLY A 152 -6.75 -7.08 10.76
CA GLY A 152 -6.52 -8.49 11.08
C GLY A 152 -5.30 -9.07 10.34
N THR A 153 -5.10 -8.70 9.07
CA THR A 153 -3.89 -9.01 8.31
C THR A 153 -2.66 -8.39 8.96
N GLY A 154 -2.76 -7.14 9.44
CA GLY A 154 -1.71 -6.47 10.22
C GLY A 154 -1.33 -7.25 11.48
N ILE A 155 -2.31 -7.78 12.20
CA ILE A 155 -2.10 -8.64 13.38
C ILE A 155 -1.31 -9.90 12.99
N LEU A 156 -1.76 -10.65 11.99
CA LEU A 156 -1.09 -11.88 11.56
C LEU A 156 0.34 -11.62 11.07
N ARG A 157 0.54 -10.56 10.30
CA ARG A 157 1.87 -10.14 9.83
C ARG A 157 2.79 -9.75 11.00
N ALA A 158 2.28 -9.06 12.01
CA ALA A 158 3.05 -8.73 13.20
C ALA A 158 3.55 -9.98 13.94
N MET A 159 2.78 -11.07 13.90
CA MET A 159 3.12 -12.39 14.45
C MET A 159 3.99 -13.25 13.50
N GLY A 160 4.40 -12.72 12.35
CA GLY A 160 5.21 -13.46 11.37
C GLY A 160 4.42 -14.33 10.39
N ASP A 161 3.09 -14.31 10.43
CA ASP A 161 2.23 -15.04 9.50
C ASP A 161 1.80 -14.14 8.32
N SER A 162 2.53 -14.22 7.21
CA SER A 162 2.17 -13.56 5.95
C SER A 162 1.41 -14.49 4.98
N LYS A 163 1.35 -15.80 5.25
CA LYS A 163 0.73 -16.79 4.36
C LYS A 163 -0.79 -16.85 4.52
N THR A 164 -1.28 -16.84 5.75
CA THR A 164 -2.73 -16.92 6.02
C THR A 164 -3.51 -15.80 5.33
N PRO A 165 -3.09 -14.50 5.40
CA PRO A 165 -3.74 -13.43 4.64
C PRO A 165 -3.75 -13.66 3.13
N LEU A 166 -2.67 -14.25 2.56
CA LEU A 166 -2.61 -14.58 1.13
C LEU A 166 -3.72 -15.55 0.73
N TYR A 167 -3.90 -16.64 1.50
CA TYR A 167 -4.94 -17.63 1.19
C TYR A 167 -6.35 -17.03 1.28
N TYR A 168 -6.59 -16.17 2.27
CA TYR A 168 -7.89 -15.53 2.44
C TYR A 168 -8.18 -14.52 1.35
N LEU A 169 -7.18 -13.74 0.95
CA LEU A 169 -7.30 -12.82 -0.19
C LEU A 169 -7.52 -13.58 -1.51
N GLY A 170 -6.80 -14.70 -1.70
CA GLY A 170 -6.97 -15.56 -2.87
C GLY A 170 -8.39 -16.14 -2.96
N ALA A 171 -8.92 -16.67 -1.86
CA ALA A 171 -10.29 -17.19 -1.81
C ALA A 171 -11.33 -16.10 -2.11
N ALA A 172 -11.15 -14.90 -1.55
CA ALA A 172 -12.02 -13.76 -1.81
C ALA A 172 -11.92 -13.25 -3.25
N GLY A 173 -10.72 -13.23 -3.83
CA GLY A 173 -10.52 -12.84 -5.23
C GLY A 173 -11.21 -13.80 -6.22
N VAL A 174 -11.13 -15.10 -5.97
CA VAL A 174 -11.86 -16.10 -6.77
C VAL A 174 -13.37 -15.91 -6.62
N LEU A 175 -13.86 -15.71 -5.39
CA LEU A 175 -15.29 -15.44 -5.17
C LEU A 175 -15.73 -14.14 -5.87
N ASN A 176 -14.91 -13.09 -5.83
CA ASN A 176 -15.21 -11.83 -6.49
C ASN A 176 -15.44 -12.03 -8.00
N ILE A 177 -14.52 -12.71 -8.68
CA ILE A 177 -14.65 -12.99 -10.13
C ILE A 177 -15.93 -13.78 -10.43
N ILE A 178 -16.25 -14.80 -9.63
CA ILE A 178 -17.47 -15.60 -9.80
C ILE A 178 -18.71 -14.71 -9.61
N LEU A 179 -18.74 -13.89 -8.56
CA LEU A 179 -19.88 -13.02 -8.28
C LEU A 179 -20.03 -11.91 -9.31
N ASP A 180 -18.92 -11.37 -9.85
CA ASP A 180 -18.98 -10.39 -10.96
C ASP A 180 -19.67 -11.00 -12.17
N LEU A 181 -19.27 -12.20 -12.58
CA LEU A 181 -19.90 -12.89 -13.71
C LEU A 181 -21.39 -13.18 -13.45
N VAL A 182 -21.75 -13.61 -12.25
CA VAL A 182 -23.14 -13.91 -11.87
C VAL A 182 -23.97 -12.63 -11.82
N PHE A 183 -23.53 -11.59 -11.12
CA PHE A 183 -24.32 -10.37 -10.93
C PHE A 183 -24.40 -9.53 -12.19
N ILE A 184 -23.32 -9.45 -12.95
CA ILE A 184 -23.28 -8.62 -14.18
C ILE A 184 -23.91 -9.35 -15.35
N ILE A 185 -23.59 -10.63 -15.57
CA ILE A 185 -24.05 -11.35 -16.79
C ILE A 185 -25.41 -12.01 -16.55
N VAL A 186 -25.58 -12.76 -15.44
CA VAL A 186 -26.81 -13.50 -15.21
C VAL A 186 -27.93 -12.60 -14.70
N PHE A 187 -27.63 -11.74 -13.71
CA PHE A 187 -28.64 -10.86 -13.10
C PHE A 187 -28.73 -9.47 -13.74
N ASN A 188 -27.84 -9.13 -14.68
CA ASN A 188 -27.82 -7.84 -15.38
C ASN A 188 -27.80 -6.61 -14.45
N MET A 189 -27.12 -6.72 -13.30
CA MET A 189 -27.09 -5.67 -12.26
C MET A 189 -26.14 -4.51 -12.59
N GLY A 190 -25.41 -4.58 -13.70
CA GLY A 190 -24.49 -3.53 -14.13
C GLY A 190 -23.42 -3.19 -13.09
N VAL A 191 -23.14 -1.90 -12.88
CA VAL A 191 -22.13 -1.42 -11.90
C VAL A 191 -22.48 -1.77 -10.46
N MET A 192 -23.77 -1.89 -10.13
CA MET A 192 -24.21 -2.31 -8.80
C MET A 192 -23.77 -3.74 -8.52
N GLY A 193 -23.83 -4.62 -9.53
CA GLY A 193 -23.35 -6.01 -9.45
C GLY A 193 -21.88 -6.10 -9.10
N ALA A 194 -21.02 -5.33 -9.78
CA ALA A 194 -19.58 -5.27 -9.49
C ALA A 194 -19.30 -4.79 -8.04
N ALA A 195 -19.97 -3.73 -7.60
CA ALA A 195 -19.81 -3.23 -6.23
C ALA A 195 -20.28 -4.24 -5.17
N LEU A 196 -21.37 -4.96 -5.42
CA LEU A 196 -21.86 -6.04 -4.54
C LEU A 196 -20.91 -7.23 -4.50
N ALA A 197 -20.37 -7.65 -5.65
CA ALA A 197 -19.39 -8.72 -5.73
C ALA A 197 -18.15 -8.39 -4.88
N THR A 198 -17.63 -7.16 -5.00
CA THR A 198 -16.54 -6.67 -4.18
C THR A 198 -16.90 -6.66 -2.69
N THR A 199 -18.09 -6.15 -2.34
CA THR A 199 -18.55 -6.08 -0.94
C THR A 199 -18.66 -7.47 -0.30
N LEU A 200 -19.24 -8.44 -1.00
CA LEU A 200 -19.39 -9.82 -0.50
C LEU A 200 -18.04 -10.53 -0.40
N SER A 201 -17.13 -10.32 -1.33
CA SER A 201 -15.79 -10.89 -1.32
C SER A 201 -14.93 -10.33 -0.18
N GLN A 202 -15.01 -9.03 0.08
CA GLN A 202 -14.37 -8.41 1.24
C GLN A 202 -14.98 -8.92 2.56
N THR A 203 -16.29 -9.16 2.57
CA THR A 203 -16.98 -9.75 3.74
C THR A 203 -16.47 -11.17 4.00
N LEU A 204 -16.28 -11.99 2.97
CA LEU A 204 -15.67 -13.32 3.12
C LEU A 204 -14.26 -13.21 3.73
N SER A 205 -13.42 -12.32 3.21
CA SER A 205 -12.07 -12.08 3.75
C SER A 205 -12.12 -11.71 5.24
N ALA A 206 -13.04 -10.82 5.62
CA ALA A 206 -13.23 -10.40 7.01
C ALA A 206 -13.69 -11.56 7.90
N ILE A 207 -14.62 -12.38 7.43
CA ILE A 207 -15.10 -13.57 8.19
C ILE A 207 -13.95 -14.56 8.39
N LEU A 208 -13.15 -14.83 7.36
CA LEU A 208 -12.04 -15.77 7.45
C LEU A 208 -10.96 -15.28 8.43
N ILE A 209 -10.59 -13.99 8.39
CA ILE A 209 -9.60 -13.43 9.31
C ILE A 209 -10.14 -13.41 10.74
N MET A 210 -11.39 -13.02 10.94
CA MET A 210 -12.04 -13.04 12.25
C MET A 210 -12.10 -14.46 12.83
N ARG A 211 -12.51 -15.44 12.03
CA ARG A 211 -12.50 -16.84 12.43
C ARG A 211 -11.11 -17.27 12.89
N LYS A 212 -10.05 -16.93 12.14
CA LYS A 212 -8.66 -17.25 12.51
C LYS A 212 -8.29 -16.64 13.86
N LEU A 213 -8.59 -15.36 14.08
CA LEU A 213 -8.26 -14.66 15.33
C LEU A 213 -9.06 -15.20 16.53
N LEU A 214 -10.29 -15.63 16.32
CA LEU A 214 -11.16 -16.19 17.39
C LEU A 214 -10.82 -17.63 17.77
N THR A 215 -10.36 -18.46 16.80
CA THR A 215 -10.16 -19.90 16.99
C THR A 215 -8.70 -20.29 17.23
N THR A 216 -7.76 -19.36 17.15
CA THR A 216 -6.36 -19.66 17.44
C THR A 216 -6.15 -19.85 18.95
N ASP A 217 -5.16 -20.69 19.33
CA ASP A 217 -4.70 -20.83 20.72
C ASP A 217 -3.43 -20.04 21.00
N GLU A 218 -2.97 -19.26 20.03
CA GLU A 218 -1.79 -18.39 20.13
C GLU A 218 -2.08 -17.13 20.99
N ILE A 219 -1.02 -16.43 21.43
CA ILE A 219 -1.09 -15.26 22.30
C ILE A 219 -1.90 -14.07 21.73
N TYR A 220 -2.14 -14.07 20.41
CA TYR A 220 -2.95 -13.06 19.71
C TYR A 220 -4.43 -13.45 19.56
N LYS A 221 -4.91 -14.43 20.34
CA LYS A 221 -6.32 -14.83 20.35
C LYS A 221 -7.22 -13.65 20.66
N LEU A 222 -8.22 -13.44 19.81
CA LEU A 222 -9.23 -12.42 20.00
C LEU A 222 -10.37 -12.95 20.89
N HIS A 223 -10.74 -12.18 21.88
CA HIS A 223 -11.93 -12.45 22.71
C HIS A 223 -12.92 -11.30 22.52
N LEU A 224 -14.09 -11.55 21.94
CA LEU A 224 -15.08 -10.50 21.63
C LEU A 224 -15.50 -9.69 22.85
N ASN A 225 -15.62 -10.33 23.99
CA ASN A 225 -15.98 -9.70 25.29
C ASN A 225 -14.86 -8.83 25.88
N LYS A 226 -13.62 -8.93 25.35
CA LYS A 226 -12.46 -8.15 25.80
C LYS A 226 -12.14 -7.01 24.82
N ILE A 227 -12.92 -6.81 23.76
CA ILE A 227 -12.68 -5.71 22.82
C ILE A 227 -12.89 -4.39 23.57
N LYS A 228 -11.78 -3.74 23.88
CA LYS A 228 -11.72 -2.44 24.54
C LYS A 228 -10.56 -1.65 23.95
N ILE A 229 -10.76 -0.37 23.75
CA ILE A 229 -9.72 0.53 23.27
C ILE A 229 -8.87 0.97 24.45
N ASP A 230 -7.63 0.49 24.48
CA ASP A 230 -6.61 0.99 25.39
C ASP A 230 -6.06 2.32 24.84
N LYS A 231 -6.11 3.37 25.68
CA LYS A 231 -5.75 4.73 25.26
C LYS A 231 -4.26 4.88 24.93
N GLU A 232 -3.38 4.19 25.65
CA GLU A 232 -1.93 4.25 25.41
C GLU A 232 -1.56 3.52 24.13
N ILE A 233 -2.09 2.34 23.95
CA ILE A 233 -1.92 1.56 22.70
C ILE A 233 -2.49 2.32 21.50
N LEU A 234 -3.70 2.88 21.63
CA LEU A 234 -4.30 3.70 20.58
C LEU A 234 -3.41 4.89 20.22
N LYS A 235 -2.91 5.63 21.22
CA LYS A 235 -1.98 6.75 21.00
C LYS A 235 -0.74 6.30 20.21
N ARG A 236 -0.14 5.16 20.57
CA ARG A 236 1.02 4.61 19.83
C ARG A 236 0.66 4.23 18.39
N ILE A 237 -0.48 3.58 18.20
CA ILE A 237 -0.98 3.23 16.85
C ILE A 237 -1.18 4.49 16.01
N LEU A 238 -1.81 5.53 16.54
CA LEU A 238 -2.07 6.78 15.85
C LEU A 238 -0.77 7.54 15.51
N LEU A 239 0.19 7.60 16.45
CA LEU A 239 1.49 8.26 16.24
C LEU A 239 2.31 7.62 15.11
N ILE A 240 2.13 6.34 14.85
CA ILE A 240 2.80 5.62 13.76
C ILE A 240 1.92 5.62 12.51
N GLY A 241 0.63 5.36 12.67
CA GLY A 241 -0.31 5.13 11.58
C GLY A 241 -0.68 6.41 10.83
N ILE A 242 -0.99 7.51 11.53
CA ILE A 242 -1.36 8.77 10.90
C ILE A 242 -0.25 9.30 9.97
N PRO A 243 1.02 9.43 10.42
CA PRO A 243 2.08 9.84 9.53
C PRO A 243 2.27 8.92 8.32
N THR A 244 2.12 7.59 8.53
CA THR A 244 2.25 6.61 7.45
C THR A 244 1.12 6.74 6.42
N GLY A 245 -0.11 6.89 6.88
CA GLY A 245 -1.27 7.10 6.01
C GLY A 245 -1.20 8.43 5.26
N LEU A 246 -0.84 9.50 5.95
CA LEU A 246 -0.68 10.82 5.33
C LEU A 246 0.42 10.82 4.27
N GLN A 247 1.55 10.14 4.52
CA GLN A 247 2.60 9.96 3.52
C GLN A 247 2.07 9.30 2.24
N SER A 248 1.26 8.26 2.36
CA SER A 248 0.67 7.56 1.21
C SER A 248 -0.28 8.44 0.41
N VAL A 249 -1.14 9.20 1.09
CA VAL A 249 -2.06 10.17 0.48
C VAL A 249 -1.30 11.26 -0.27
N LEU A 250 -0.25 11.81 0.32
CA LEU A 250 0.56 12.87 -0.29
C LEU A 250 1.31 12.40 -1.55
N VAL A 251 1.83 11.17 -1.53
CA VAL A 251 2.45 10.56 -2.73
C VAL A 251 1.41 10.39 -3.84
N CYS A 252 0.21 9.91 -3.52
CA CYS A 252 -0.88 9.80 -4.48
C CYS A 252 -1.23 11.16 -5.10
N PHE A 253 -1.35 12.20 -4.27
CA PHE A 253 -1.61 13.57 -4.74
C PHE A 253 -0.50 14.09 -5.66
N SER A 254 0.77 13.85 -5.30
CA SER A 254 1.92 14.19 -6.16
C SER A 254 1.84 13.53 -7.54
N ASN A 255 1.44 12.25 -7.60
CA ASN A 255 1.29 11.53 -8.85
C ASN A 255 0.14 12.08 -9.73
N ILE A 256 -0.95 12.57 -9.12
CA ILE A 256 -2.04 13.25 -9.85
C ILE A 256 -1.52 14.53 -10.52
N ILE A 257 -0.68 15.30 -9.82
CA ILE A 257 -0.08 16.50 -10.41
C ILE A 257 0.86 16.14 -11.57
N VAL A 258 1.68 15.10 -11.41
CA VAL A 258 2.53 14.60 -12.50
C VAL A 258 1.68 14.23 -13.71
N GLN A 259 0.60 13.46 -13.51
CA GLN A 259 -0.32 13.07 -14.58
C GLN A 259 -0.92 14.31 -15.28
N SER A 260 -1.37 15.30 -14.52
CA SER A 260 -1.88 16.56 -15.07
C SER A 260 -0.87 17.27 -15.98
N LYS A 261 0.41 17.21 -15.64
CA LYS A 261 1.49 17.80 -16.47
C LYS A 261 1.79 16.98 -17.71
N VAL A 262 1.73 15.64 -17.60
CA VAL A 262 1.89 14.74 -18.74
C VAL A 262 0.78 14.93 -19.77
N ASN A 263 -0.43 15.20 -19.31
CA ASN A 263 -1.59 15.42 -20.20
C ASN A 263 -1.39 16.60 -21.18
N LEU A 264 -0.48 17.53 -20.88
CA LEU A 264 -0.14 18.65 -21.77
C LEU A 264 0.69 18.24 -23.00
N PHE A 265 1.25 17.01 -23.02
CA PHE A 265 2.08 16.53 -24.13
C PHE A 265 1.31 15.67 -25.17
N GLY A 266 -0.01 15.50 -24.99
CA GLY A 266 -0.86 14.80 -25.92
C GLY A 266 -1.09 13.33 -25.59
N LEU A 267 -1.92 12.68 -26.41
CA LEU A 267 -2.47 11.34 -26.14
C LEU A 267 -1.38 10.26 -26.10
N ASP A 268 -0.40 10.32 -26.99
CA ASP A 268 0.65 9.29 -27.09
C ASP A 268 1.52 9.25 -25.83
N VAL A 269 1.86 10.41 -25.25
CA VAL A 269 2.64 10.51 -24.01
C VAL A 269 1.81 10.06 -22.80
N MET A 270 0.51 10.40 -22.78
CA MET A 270 -0.41 9.93 -21.74
C MET A 270 -0.55 8.40 -21.78
N ALA A 271 -0.74 7.83 -22.96
CA ALA A 271 -0.82 6.39 -23.16
C ALA A 271 0.50 5.71 -22.75
N ALA A 272 1.64 6.27 -23.16
CA ALA A 272 2.96 5.77 -22.80
C ALA A 272 3.22 5.76 -21.29
N LEU A 273 2.82 6.81 -20.56
CA LEU A 273 2.93 6.83 -19.09
C LEU A 273 2.02 5.76 -18.46
N THR A 274 0.82 5.57 -18.99
CA THR A 274 -0.10 4.54 -18.50
C THR A 274 0.48 3.13 -18.66
N VAL A 275 1.07 2.84 -19.82
CA VAL A 275 1.77 1.58 -20.09
C VAL A 275 3.00 1.45 -19.19
N TYR A 276 3.78 2.52 -19.01
CA TYR A 276 4.92 2.54 -18.10
C TYR A 276 4.51 2.16 -16.67
N TYR A 277 3.42 2.70 -16.12
CA TYR A 277 2.94 2.33 -14.79
C TYR A 277 2.58 0.85 -14.66
N LYS A 278 2.08 0.21 -15.72
CA LYS A 278 1.85 -1.25 -15.73
C LYS A 278 3.16 -2.02 -15.61
N VAL A 279 4.19 -1.59 -16.33
CA VAL A 279 5.53 -2.19 -16.29
C VAL A 279 6.21 -1.89 -14.94
N GLU A 280 6.11 -0.66 -14.46
CA GLU A 280 6.66 -0.22 -13.15
C GLU A 280 6.15 -1.08 -12.00
N GLY A 281 4.89 -1.51 -12.04
CA GLY A 281 4.29 -2.36 -11.01
C GLY A 281 5.11 -3.62 -10.71
N PHE A 282 5.77 -4.20 -11.71
CA PHE A 282 6.64 -5.39 -11.53
C PHE A 282 7.92 -5.09 -10.73
N ILE A 283 8.39 -3.84 -10.73
CA ILE A 283 9.52 -3.40 -9.89
C ILE A 283 9.00 -2.96 -8.51
N TYR A 284 7.88 -2.25 -8.49
CA TYR A 284 7.33 -1.63 -7.29
C TYR A 284 6.86 -2.65 -6.24
N MET A 285 6.06 -3.66 -6.67
CA MET A 285 5.46 -4.63 -5.75
C MET A 285 6.47 -5.43 -4.93
N PRO A 286 7.58 -5.97 -5.48
CA PRO A 286 8.61 -6.63 -4.70
C PRO A 286 9.31 -5.71 -3.70
N ILE A 287 9.54 -4.43 -4.06
CA ILE A 287 10.13 -3.43 -3.16
C ILE A 287 9.22 -3.20 -1.95
N GLU A 288 7.92 -3.01 -2.17
CA GLU A 288 6.95 -2.83 -1.09
C GLU A 288 6.85 -4.06 -0.18
N ALA A 289 6.86 -5.27 -0.76
CA ALA A 289 6.83 -6.51 0.00
C ALA A 289 8.05 -6.65 0.92
N LEU A 290 9.26 -6.35 0.41
CA LEU A 290 10.49 -6.37 1.20
C LEU A 290 10.55 -5.24 2.24
N ALA A 291 10.06 -4.05 1.92
CA ALA A 291 9.99 -2.94 2.87
C ALA A 291 9.04 -3.24 4.03
N MET A 292 7.90 -3.91 3.74
CA MET A 292 6.98 -4.37 4.77
C MET A 292 7.60 -5.50 5.62
N ALA A 293 8.29 -6.46 5.00
CA ALA A 293 9.02 -7.49 5.72
C ALA A 293 10.10 -6.90 6.64
N ALA A 294 10.88 -5.95 6.13
CA ALA A 294 11.87 -5.23 6.93
C ALA A 294 11.24 -4.49 8.10
N SER A 295 10.09 -3.84 7.90
CA SER A 295 9.39 -3.10 8.95
C SER A 295 8.95 -4.00 10.11
N ASN A 296 8.33 -5.14 9.82
CA ASN A 296 7.92 -6.10 10.85
C ASN A 296 9.13 -6.77 11.54
N PHE A 297 10.15 -7.16 10.76
CA PHE A 297 11.39 -7.70 11.30
C PHE A 297 12.06 -6.72 12.28
N ILE A 298 12.19 -5.46 11.89
CA ILE A 298 12.76 -4.42 12.74
C ILE A 298 11.88 -4.18 13.97
N GLY A 299 10.56 -4.15 13.82
CA GLY A 299 9.62 -4.00 14.92
C GLY A 299 9.82 -5.07 16.00
N GLN A 300 9.84 -6.35 15.62
CA GLN A 300 10.09 -7.44 16.57
C GLN A 300 11.46 -7.35 17.24
N ASN A 301 12.52 -7.06 16.47
CA ASN A 301 13.89 -6.99 17.01
C ASN A 301 14.14 -5.75 17.89
N ILE A 302 13.44 -4.65 17.63
CA ILE A 302 13.41 -3.48 18.53
C ILE A 302 12.71 -3.85 19.85
N GLY A 303 11.57 -4.55 19.78
CA GLY A 303 10.89 -5.06 20.96
C GLY A 303 11.80 -5.96 21.79
N ALA A 304 12.46 -6.91 21.16
CA ALA A 304 13.42 -7.82 21.79
C ALA A 304 14.74 -7.14 22.24
N LYS A 305 14.91 -5.84 22.03
CA LYS A 305 16.15 -5.07 22.32
C LYS A 305 17.40 -5.61 21.61
N ASN A 306 17.22 -6.35 20.49
CA ASN A 306 18.29 -6.96 19.73
C ASN A 306 18.82 -6.00 18.65
N ILE A 307 19.57 -4.99 19.07
CA ILE A 307 20.06 -3.89 18.19
C ILE A 307 21.03 -4.39 17.12
N ASP A 308 21.85 -5.39 17.41
CA ASP A 308 22.77 -5.95 16.41
C ASP A 308 22.02 -6.63 15.28
N ARG A 309 20.92 -7.32 15.61
CA ARG A 309 20.06 -7.94 14.62
C ARG A 309 19.27 -6.90 13.80
N VAL A 310 18.88 -5.77 14.42
CA VAL A 310 18.31 -4.62 13.71
C VAL A 310 19.27 -4.08 12.65
N LYS A 311 20.54 -3.86 13.00
CA LYS A 311 21.59 -3.38 12.07
C LYS A 311 21.83 -4.36 10.91
N LYS A 312 21.97 -5.65 11.23
CA LYS A 312 22.17 -6.72 10.24
C LYS A 312 20.95 -6.85 9.34
N GLY A 313 19.74 -6.83 9.90
CA GLY A 313 18.49 -6.91 9.16
C GLY A 313 18.31 -5.74 8.18
N LYS A 314 18.59 -4.50 8.62
CA LYS A 314 18.60 -3.31 7.74
C LYS A 314 19.57 -3.47 6.58
N SER A 315 20.83 -3.86 6.87
CA SER A 315 21.85 -4.00 5.83
C SER A 315 21.47 -5.07 4.81
N LEU A 316 20.95 -6.19 5.29
CA LEU A 316 20.58 -7.32 4.45
C LEU A 316 19.31 -7.03 3.61
N SER A 317 18.26 -6.44 4.22
CA SER A 317 17.06 -6.00 3.48
C SER A 317 17.44 -5.00 2.38
N MET A 318 18.36 -4.08 2.65
CA MET A 318 18.86 -3.11 1.68
C MET A 318 19.54 -3.80 0.50
N LYS A 319 20.51 -4.71 0.76
CA LYS A 319 21.23 -5.45 -0.27
C LYS A 319 20.29 -6.29 -1.13
N MET A 320 19.36 -7.00 -0.50
CA MET A 320 18.38 -7.83 -1.19
C MET A 320 17.44 -7.00 -2.07
N CYS A 321 16.92 -5.89 -1.53
CA CYS A 321 16.01 -5.03 -2.27
C CYS A 321 16.69 -4.37 -3.47
N VAL A 322 17.88 -3.80 -3.27
CA VAL A 322 18.67 -3.19 -4.35
C VAL A 322 19.06 -4.23 -5.40
N GLY A 323 19.59 -5.40 -4.98
CA GLY A 323 19.98 -6.46 -5.90
C GLY A 323 18.81 -6.98 -6.75
N MET A 324 17.65 -7.19 -6.12
CA MET A 324 16.43 -7.59 -6.82
C MET A 324 15.94 -6.50 -7.78
N THR A 325 15.94 -5.23 -7.34
CA THR A 325 15.53 -4.10 -8.19
C THR A 325 16.42 -3.94 -9.41
N VAL A 326 17.73 -4.07 -9.24
CA VAL A 326 18.70 -4.02 -10.36
C VAL A 326 18.48 -5.19 -11.31
N LEU A 327 18.22 -6.40 -10.80
CA LEU A 327 17.95 -7.57 -11.63
C LEU A 327 16.68 -7.40 -12.45
N ILE A 328 15.56 -7.07 -11.80
CA ILE A 328 14.27 -6.88 -12.49
C ILE A 328 14.34 -5.69 -13.44
N GLY A 329 14.93 -4.57 -13.00
CA GLY A 329 15.12 -3.38 -13.84
C GLY A 329 15.98 -3.67 -15.06
N GLY A 330 17.07 -4.45 -14.90
CA GLY A 330 17.92 -4.91 -16.00
C GLY A 330 17.15 -5.75 -17.02
N ILE A 331 16.32 -6.69 -16.56
CA ILE A 331 15.45 -7.49 -17.44
C ILE A 331 14.48 -6.58 -18.20
N ILE A 332 13.80 -5.66 -17.51
CA ILE A 332 12.86 -4.72 -18.14
C ILE A 332 13.59 -3.83 -19.17
N MET A 333 14.79 -3.36 -18.88
CA MET A 333 15.55 -2.55 -19.83
C MET A 333 15.99 -3.34 -21.06
N LEU A 334 16.41 -4.59 -20.90
CA LEU A 334 16.81 -5.47 -22.02
C LEU A 334 15.63 -5.81 -22.93
N PHE A 335 14.47 -6.07 -22.33
CA PHE A 335 13.24 -6.48 -23.03
C PHE A 335 12.18 -5.37 -23.14
N LYS A 336 12.57 -4.09 -23.01
CA LYS A 336 11.63 -2.95 -22.98
C LYS A 336 10.66 -2.94 -24.17
N THR A 337 11.17 -3.12 -25.39
CA THR A 337 10.32 -3.06 -26.61
C THR A 337 9.34 -4.22 -26.68
N PRO A 338 9.73 -5.50 -26.55
CA PRO A 338 8.78 -6.60 -26.45
C PRO A 338 7.75 -6.43 -25.31
N ILE A 339 8.18 -5.97 -24.14
CA ILE A 339 7.26 -5.75 -23.00
C ILE A 339 6.22 -4.68 -23.33
N LEU A 340 6.62 -3.57 -23.97
CA LEU A 340 5.70 -2.50 -24.36
C LEU A 340 4.72 -2.96 -25.44
N HIS A 341 5.17 -3.80 -26.37
CA HIS A 341 4.29 -4.38 -27.41
C HIS A 341 3.22 -5.33 -26.87
N ILE A 342 3.34 -5.84 -25.63
CA ILE A 342 2.26 -6.59 -24.97
C ILE A 342 1.03 -5.68 -24.74
N PHE A 343 1.26 -4.36 -24.60
CA PHE A 343 0.20 -3.41 -24.25
C PHE A 343 -0.29 -2.55 -25.43
N THR A 344 0.54 -2.33 -26.46
CA THR A 344 0.20 -1.46 -27.57
C THR A 344 1.04 -1.73 -28.81
N GLU A 345 0.44 -1.59 -29.99
CA GLU A 345 1.11 -1.64 -31.30
C GLU A 345 1.51 -0.24 -31.80
N GLU A 346 1.10 0.83 -31.13
CA GLU A 346 1.34 2.21 -31.56
C GLU A 346 2.80 2.63 -31.37
N LYS A 347 3.50 2.90 -32.46
CA LYS A 347 4.94 3.19 -32.50
C LYS A 347 5.35 4.38 -31.62
N GLU A 348 4.58 5.46 -31.61
CA GLU A 348 4.89 6.64 -30.78
C GLU A 348 4.70 6.34 -29.29
N VAL A 349 3.69 5.58 -28.90
CA VAL A 349 3.48 5.13 -27.52
C VAL A 349 4.65 4.25 -27.06
N VAL A 350 5.08 3.30 -27.89
CA VAL A 350 6.25 2.44 -27.60
C VAL A 350 7.53 3.26 -27.47
N LYS A 351 7.72 4.26 -28.33
CA LYS A 351 8.88 5.16 -28.30
C LYS A 351 8.94 5.96 -27.00
N TYR A 352 7.86 6.65 -26.62
CA TYR A 352 7.80 7.40 -25.35
C TYR A 352 7.87 6.46 -24.14
N GLY A 353 7.21 5.30 -24.16
CA GLY A 353 7.31 4.29 -23.11
C GLY A 353 8.73 3.78 -22.92
N SER A 354 9.47 3.55 -24.03
CA SER A 354 10.89 3.19 -23.97
C SER A 354 11.74 4.30 -23.36
N GLN A 355 11.44 5.57 -23.62
CA GLN A 355 12.14 6.70 -23.01
C GLN A 355 11.88 6.76 -21.50
N PHE A 356 10.62 6.56 -21.03
CA PHE A 356 10.30 6.45 -19.62
C PHE A 356 11.13 5.36 -18.94
N ILE A 357 11.15 4.15 -19.52
CA ILE A 357 11.90 3.00 -18.99
C ILE A 357 13.39 3.33 -18.92
N MET A 358 13.98 3.83 -19.99
CA MET A 358 15.43 4.10 -20.06
C MET A 358 15.86 5.21 -19.11
N PHE A 359 15.00 6.16 -18.80
CA PHE A 359 15.36 7.29 -17.93
C PHE A 359 15.13 7.00 -16.46
N ILE A 360 14.05 6.29 -16.11
CA ILE A 360 13.63 6.11 -14.72
C ILE A 360 14.16 4.80 -14.15
N VAL A 361 14.06 3.68 -14.88
CA VAL A 361 14.39 2.34 -14.36
C VAL A 361 15.84 2.18 -13.90
N PRO A 362 16.88 2.75 -14.55
CA PRO A 362 18.26 2.65 -14.07
C PRO A 362 18.47 3.21 -12.66
N LEU A 363 17.66 4.20 -12.27
CA LEU A 363 17.76 4.89 -10.99
C LEU A 363 16.74 4.37 -9.94
N TYR A 364 15.96 3.35 -10.29
CA TYR A 364 14.91 2.82 -9.43
C TYR A 364 15.46 2.16 -8.14
N PHE A 365 16.73 1.73 -8.15
CA PHE A 365 17.38 1.24 -6.94
C PHE A 365 17.47 2.29 -5.82
N ILE A 366 17.49 3.61 -6.17
CA ILE A 366 17.46 4.69 -5.18
C ILE A 366 16.08 4.74 -4.50
N TYR A 367 15.01 4.53 -5.27
CA TYR A 367 13.66 4.38 -4.70
C TYR A 367 13.58 3.17 -3.76
N ALA A 368 14.16 2.03 -4.16
CA ALA A 368 14.24 0.84 -3.31
C ALA A 368 14.97 1.12 -1.98
N MET A 369 16.07 1.88 -2.02
CA MET A 369 16.78 2.32 -0.81
C MET A 369 15.89 3.18 0.10
N ASN A 370 15.12 4.11 -0.47
CA ASN A 370 14.19 4.96 0.27
C ASN A 370 13.11 4.14 0.97
N GLN A 371 12.54 3.16 0.28
CA GLN A 371 11.48 2.31 0.83
C GLN A 371 11.98 1.42 1.97
N ILE A 372 13.19 0.86 1.86
CA ILE A 372 13.80 0.10 2.95
C ILE A 372 14.12 0.99 4.16
N LEU A 373 14.72 2.18 3.95
CA LEU A 373 14.98 3.12 5.05
C LEU A 373 13.69 3.55 5.75
N SER A 374 12.65 3.87 4.97
CA SER A 374 11.32 4.19 5.50
C SER A 374 10.73 3.01 6.27
N GLY A 375 10.83 1.78 5.74
CA GLY A 375 10.38 0.55 6.40
C GLY A 375 11.10 0.31 7.74
N VAL A 376 12.42 0.48 7.78
CA VAL A 376 13.24 0.34 9.00
C VAL A 376 12.85 1.37 10.06
N LEU A 377 12.74 2.65 9.68
CA LEU A 377 12.33 3.72 10.59
C LEU A 377 10.89 3.53 11.09
N ARG A 378 10.00 3.06 10.22
CA ARG A 378 8.61 2.71 10.54
C ARG A 378 8.57 1.57 11.56
N GLY A 379 9.33 0.47 11.34
CA GLY A 379 9.45 -0.63 12.29
C GLY A 379 9.99 -0.19 13.65
N ALA A 380 10.85 0.82 13.68
CA ALA A 380 11.32 1.46 14.92
C ALA A 380 10.31 2.43 15.55
N GLY A 381 9.14 2.65 14.94
CA GLY A 381 8.12 3.60 15.40
C GLY A 381 8.44 5.06 15.11
N LYS A 382 9.46 5.36 14.31
CA LYS A 382 9.87 6.73 13.94
C LYS A 382 9.33 7.08 12.54
N THR A 383 8.05 7.43 12.45
CA THR A 383 7.34 7.65 11.17
C THR A 383 7.18 9.12 10.81
N PHE A 384 7.22 10.02 11.80
CA PHE A 384 6.98 11.45 11.59
C PHE A 384 8.03 12.10 10.67
N VAL A 385 9.32 11.84 10.92
CA VAL A 385 10.40 12.43 10.11
C VAL A 385 10.41 11.88 8.67
N PRO A 386 10.30 10.57 8.42
CA PRO A 386 10.08 10.04 7.08
C PRO A 386 8.89 10.66 6.34
N MET A 387 7.78 10.92 7.03
CA MET A 387 6.62 11.61 6.45
C MET A 387 6.98 13.03 6.02
N ILE A 388 7.64 13.83 6.86
CA ILE A 388 8.05 15.20 6.53
C ILE A 388 9.04 15.21 5.36
N ILE A 389 10.03 14.31 5.36
CA ILE A 389 10.98 14.18 4.24
C ILE A 389 10.22 13.83 2.95
N GLY A 390 9.28 12.89 3.01
CA GLY A 390 8.42 12.54 1.88
C GLY A 390 7.59 13.73 1.39
N LEU A 391 6.96 14.48 2.30
CA LEU A 391 6.19 15.67 1.97
C LEU A 391 7.05 16.73 1.26
N VAL A 392 8.21 17.06 1.81
CA VAL A 392 9.08 18.10 1.28
C VAL A 392 9.73 17.67 -0.04
N CYS A 393 10.32 16.47 -0.09
CA CYS A 393 11.08 16.02 -1.26
C CYS A 393 10.17 15.44 -2.36
N MET A 394 9.27 14.50 -2.03
CA MET A 394 8.48 13.79 -3.05
C MET A 394 7.24 14.58 -3.49
N CYS A 395 6.73 15.51 -2.69
CA CYS A 395 5.61 16.36 -3.06
C CYS A 395 6.07 17.79 -3.33
N GLY A 396 6.57 18.50 -2.34
CA GLY A 396 6.93 19.93 -2.47
C GLY A 396 7.97 20.19 -3.56
N PHE A 397 9.11 19.50 -3.51
CA PHE A 397 10.16 19.68 -4.52
C PHE A 397 9.70 19.19 -5.90
N ARG A 398 9.00 18.04 -6.00
CA ARG A 398 8.52 17.53 -7.30
C ARG A 398 7.56 18.51 -7.97
N VAL A 399 6.58 19.03 -7.23
CA VAL A 399 5.62 19.99 -7.75
C VAL A 399 6.33 21.29 -8.15
N GLY A 400 7.21 21.82 -7.29
CA GLY A 400 8.01 23.00 -7.58
C GLY A 400 8.88 22.81 -8.84
N TRP A 401 9.57 21.66 -8.95
CA TRP A 401 10.36 21.32 -10.14
C TRP A 401 9.52 21.33 -11.42
N LEU A 402 8.35 20.67 -11.39
CA LEU A 402 7.48 20.60 -12.57
C LEU A 402 6.93 21.98 -12.94
N VAL A 403 6.51 22.80 -11.97
CA VAL A 403 5.97 24.14 -12.23
C VAL A 403 7.03 25.06 -12.82
N VAL A 404 8.22 25.11 -12.21
CA VAL A 404 9.29 26.00 -12.61
C VAL A 404 9.90 25.56 -13.96
N MET A 405 10.31 24.30 -14.05
CA MET A 405 11.05 23.83 -15.22
C MET A 405 10.19 23.71 -16.47
N MET A 406 8.92 23.33 -16.35
CA MET A 406 8.00 23.34 -17.48
C MET A 406 7.57 24.75 -17.92
N GLY A 407 7.70 25.74 -17.04
CA GLY A 407 7.57 27.17 -17.41
C GLY A 407 8.71 27.67 -18.28
N ILE A 408 9.89 27.04 -18.17
CA ILE A 408 11.11 27.44 -18.92
C ILE A 408 11.23 26.60 -20.21
N VAL A 409 11.07 25.26 -20.08
CA VAL A 409 11.25 24.34 -21.21
C VAL A 409 10.06 23.35 -21.24
N LYS A 410 9.37 23.31 -22.37
CA LYS A 410 8.24 22.39 -22.60
C LYS A 410 8.77 21.05 -23.17
N ASP A 411 9.39 20.24 -22.32
CA ASP A 411 9.93 18.93 -22.70
C ASP A 411 9.46 17.86 -21.70
N VAL A 412 9.00 16.75 -22.20
CA VAL A 412 8.54 15.61 -21.39
C VAL A 412 9.65 15.03 -20.52
N ARG A 413 10.92 15.19 -20.90
CA ARG A 413 12.09 14.77 -20.11
C ARG A 413 12.16 15.43 -18.75
N ILE A 414 11.58 16.62 -18.58
CA ILE A 414 11.46 17.31 -17.27
C ILE A 414 10.58 16.50 -16.33
N VAL A 415 9.53 15.87 -16.84
CA VAL A 415 8.67 14.98 -16.06
C VAL A 415 9.45 13.73 -15.64
N TYR A 416 10.18 13.10 -16.57
CA TYR A 416 11.00 11.91 -16.27
C TYR A 416 12.04 12.23 -15.18
N ALA A 417 12.73 13.35 -15.28
CA ALA A 417 13.76 13.76 -14.33
C ALA A 417 13.20 14.01 -12.92
N SER A 418 11.93 14.37 -12.80
CA SER A 418 11.32 14.64 -11.49
C SER A 418 11.35 13.44 -10.55
N TYR A 419 11.26 12.20 -11.07
CA TYR A 419 11.29 10.96 -10.28
C TYR A 419 12.66 10.72 -9.64
N PRO A 420 13.75 10.53 -10.41
CA PRO A 420 15.07 10.29 -9.84
C PRO A 420 15.56 11.43 -8.94
N LEU A 421 15.32 12.69 -9.32
CA LEU A 421 15.73 13.84 -8.52
C LEU A 421 15.09 13.81 -7.13
N THR A 422 13.79 13.56 -7.06
CA THR A 422 13.09 13.46 -5.77
C THR A 422 13.56 12.26 -4.96
N TRP A 423 13.84 11.12 -5.60
CA TRP A 423 14.38 9.94 -4.92
C TRP A 423 15.76 10.17 -4.34
N ILE A 424 16.65 10.87 -5.09
CA ILE A 424 18.00 11.23 -4.62
C ILE A 424 17.91 12.15 -3.41
N LEU A 425 17.11 13.21 -3.47
CA LEU A 425 16.92 14.13 -2.35
C LEU A 425 16.34 13.45 -1.12
N THR A 426 15.32 12.62 -1.33
CA THR A 426 14.71 11.80 -0.25
C THR A 426 15.75 10.87 0.37
N ASN A 427 16.56 10.19 -0.45
CA ASN A 427 17.58 9.27 0.02
C ASN A 427 18.65 9.97 0.86
N ILE A 428 19.12 11.12 0.39
CA ILE A 428 20.11 11.94 1.12
C ILE A 428 19.53 12.36 2.48
N ALA A 429 18.33 12.95 2.49
CA ALA A 429 17.69 13.39 3.72
C ALA A 429 17.42 12.25 4.72
N MET A 430 16.89 11.13 4.22
CA MET A 430 16.64 9.93 5.03
C MET A 430 17.94 9.32 5.57
N SER A 431 19.01 9.28 4.77
CA SER A 431 20.32 8.76 5.18
C SER A 431 20.94 9.66 6.25
N ILE A 432 20.88 10.98 6.07
CA ILE A 432 21.36 11.95 7.09
C ILE A 432 20.60 11.73 8.40
N TYR A 433 19.27 11.61 8.35
CA TYR A 433 18.47 11.35 9.54
C TYR A 433 18.83 10.01 10.17
N TYR A 434 18.95 8.95 9.38
CA TYR A 434 19.25 7.60 9.86
C TYR A 434 20.60 7.54 10.60
N TYR A 435 21.65 8.16 10.04
CA TYR A 435 23.01 8.06 10.60
C TYR A 435 23.32 9.13 11.64
N LYS A 436 22.79 10.35 11.54
CA LYS A 436 23.07 11.45 12.48
C LYS A 436 22.15 11.46 13.69
N SER A 437 20.91 11.01 13.55
CA SER A 437 20.00 10.98 14.71
C SER A 437 20.32 9.80 15.63
N SER A 438 20.28 10.05 16.94
CA SER A 438 20.44 9.03 17.96
C SER A 438 19.20 8.13 18.13
N TRP A 439 18.43 7.94 17.05
CA TRP A 439 17.13 7.26 17.13
C TRP A 439 17.22 5.83 17.72
N ILE A 440 18.31 5.09 17.44
CA ILE A 440 18.54 3.77 18.03
C ILE A 440 18.69 3.89 19.54
N LYS A 441 19.54 4.82 20.01
CA LYS A 441 19.75 5.05 21.45
C LYS A 441 18.48 5.54 22.13
N LYS A 442 17.79 6.54 21.55
CA LYS A 442 16.54 7.07 22.09
C LYS A 442 15.42 6.03 22.14
N THR A 443 15.27 5.20 21.13
CA THR A 443 14.25 4.14 21.12
C THR A 443 14.49 3.11 22.23
N THR A 444 15.74 2.92 22.64
CA THR A 444 16.10 2.03 23.75
C THR A 444 15.86 2.69 25.11
N VAL A 445 16.11 4.00 25.23
CA VAL A 445 15.97 4.76 26.49
C VAL A 445 14.53 5.16 26.78
N GLU A 446 13.78 5.70 25.80
CA GLU A 446 12.37 6.11 25.95
C GLU A 446 11.46 4.94 26.39
N ARG A 447 11.88 3.69 26.16
CA ARG A 447 11.16 2.50 26.65
C ARG A 447 11.55 2.08 28.07
N VAL A 448 12.69 2.50 28.56
CA VAL A 448 13.10 2.27 29.98
C VAL A 448 12.37 3.22 30.89
N GLU A 449 12.03 4.43 30.43
CA GLU A 449 11.30 5.44 31.24
C GLU A 449 9.77 5.24 31.21
N MET A 450 9.23 4.34 30.35
CA MET A 450 7.81 3.99 30.27
C MET A 450 7.47 2.64 30.94
N VAL A 451 8.39 2.04 31.66
CA VAL A 451 8.25 0.87 32.51
C VAL A 451 8.42 1.29 33.97
#